data_cb8ffdcea65b6c0c23429922283efbd4
#
_entry.id   cb8ffdcea65b6c0c23429922283efbd4
#
_cell.length_a   1.000
_cell.length_b   1.000
_cell.length_c   1.000
_cell.angle_alpha   90.00
_cell.angle_beta   90.00
_cell.angle_gamma   90.00
#
_symmetry.space_group_name_H-M   'P 1'
#
loop_
_entity.id
_entity.type
_entity.pdbx_description
1 polymer ?
#
loop_
_entity_poly.entity_id
_entity_poly.type
_entity_poly.pdbx_seq_one_letter_code
_entity_poly.pdbx_strand_id
1 'polypeptide(L)'
;LGFVLQYPAEYAAAPWSVIDIRDGGWAPWCGLAAALAYVAVLAWRRSPWRRTVATGLAAGAGLWLVGLAAQHWSGPGPTPLPQWQGVALDASTIALPELRGQPVVINLWATWCPPCRREMPVLRQAHAQHPQVRFLWVNQGEAPDVVQPFAAQQGLPPADVLLDPSSRLGALLERRALPTTLFFNAEGALVAVRTGELSPASLAQHLAPIVQKP
;
A
#
# COMPACT_ATOMS: atom_id res chain seq x y z
N LEU A 1 14.51 -11.14 -3.55
CA LEU A 1 15.19 -11.69 -2.37
C LEU A 1 15.40 -10.64 -1.26
N GLY A 2 15.84 -9.40 -1.56
CA GLY A 2 16.06 -8.36 -0.55
C GLY A 2 14.80 -7.99 0.25
N PHE A 3 13.65 -7.96 -0.39
CA PHE A 3 12.36 -7.69 0.25
C PHE A 3 11.91 -8.82 1.19
N VAL A 4 12.16 -10.08 0.81
CA VAL A 4 11.88 -11.26 1.64
C VAL A 4 12.68 -11.23 2.95
N LEU A 5 13.92 -10.74 2.89
CA LEU A 5 14.78 -10.62 4.08
C LEU A 5 14.33 -9.50 5.05
N GLN A 6 13.57 -8.53 4.57
CA GLN A 6 13.01 -7.46 5.41
C GLN A 6 11.77 -7.89 6.19
N TYR A 7 11.01 -8.88 5.66
CA TYR A 7 9.76 -9.36 6.25
C TYR A 7 9.77 -10.89 6.44
N PRO A 8 10.75 -11.45 7.18
CA PRO A 8 10.93 -12.90 7.27
C PRO A 8 9.76 -13.62 7.94
N ALA A 9 9.11 -12.99 8.90
CA ALA A 9 7.97 -13.57 9.61
C ALA A 9 6.77 -13.81 8.68
N GLU A 10 6.48 -12.86 7.80
CA GLU A 10 5.37 -12.92 6.85
C GLU A 10 5.60 -14.02 5.81
N TYR A 11 6.83 -14.14 5.31
CA TYR A 11 7.19 -15.17 4.35
C TYR A 11 7.37 -16.56 4.98
N ALA A 12 7.72 -16.64 6.27
CA ALA A 12 7.76 -17.91 6.98
C ALA A 12 6.35 -18.52 7.15
N ALA A 13 5.33 -17.69 7.34
CA ALA A 13 3.94 -18.11 7.43
C ALA A 13 3.38 -18.63 6.09
N ALA A 14 3.90 -18.14 4.94
CA ALA A 14 3.46 -18.51 3.61
C ALA A 14 4.66 -18.61 2.63
N PRO A 15 5.48 -19.68 2.68
CA PRO A 15 6.76 -19.77 1.93
C PRO A 15 6.61 -19.61 0.42
N TRP A 16 5.50 -20.04 -0.14
CA TRP A 16 5.24 -19.94 -1.58
C TRP A 16 5.00 -18.49 -2.06
N SER A 17 4.68 -17.56 -1.15
CA SER A 17 4.51 -16.14 -1.49
C SER A 17 5.82 -15.47 -1.93
N VAL A 18 6.98 -16.08 -1.69
CA VAL A 18 8.29 -15.61 -2.20
C VAL A 18 8.32 -15.53 -3.74
N ILE A 19 7.53 -16.38 -4.41
CA ILE A 19 7.45 -16.45 -5.89
C ILE A 19 6.35 -15.51 -6.42
N ASP A 20 5.54 -14.95 -5.55
CA ASP A 20 4.44 -14.05 -5.93
C ASP A 20 4.97 -12.66 -6.32
N ILE A 21 5.06 -12.44 -7.64
CA ILE A 21 5.52 -11.15 -8.20
C ILE A 21 4.54 -9.98 -7.95
N ARG A 22 3.33 -10.26 -7.44
CA ARG A 22 2.32 -9.24 -7.16
C ARG A 22 2.71 -8.33 -6.00
N ASP A 23 3.57 -8.80 -5.10
CA ASP A 23 4.04 -8.00 -3.95
C ASP A 23 4.82 -6.75 -4.36
N GLY A 24 5.40 -6.73 -5.56
CA GLY A 24 6.09 -5.56 -6.10
C GLY A 24 7.22 -5.02 -5.21
N GLY A 25 7.73 -5.88 -4.30
CA GLY A 25 8.77 -5.52 -3.35
C GLY A 25 10.07 -5.11 -4.02
N TRP A 26 10.37 -3.82 -3.98
CA TRP A 26 11.60 -3.25 -4.52
C TRP A 26 12.57 -2.99 -3.39
N ALA A 27 13.75 -3.62 -3.45
CA ALA A 27 14.85 -3.36 -2.54
C ALA A 27 15.98 -2.64 -3.31
N PRO A 28 15.92 -1.30 -3.47
CA PRO A 28 16.88 -0.54 -4.28
C PRO A 28 18.32 -0.71 -3.79
N TRP A 29 18.50 -0.95 -2.51
CA TRP A 29 19.81 -1.21 -1.90
C TRP A 29 20.48 -2.49 -2.40
N CYS A 30 19.70 -3.53 -2.69
CA CYS A 30 20.23 -4.79 -3.27
C CYS A 30 20.73 -4.56 -4.70
N GLY A 31 20.02 -3.76 -5.48
CA GLY A 31 20.46 -3.35 -6.81
C GLY A 31 21.76 -2.53 -6.77
N LEU A 32 21.84 -1.57 -5.86
CA LEU A 32 23.04 -0.76 -5.65
C LEU A 32 24.24 -1.63 -5.22
N ALA A 33 24.04 -2.53 -4.26
CA ALA A 33 25.10 -3.45 -3.81
C ALA A 33 25.59 -4.35 -4.95
N ALA A 34 24.71 -4.89 -5.77
CA ALA A 34 25.07 -5.69 -6.94
C ALA A 34 25.87 -4.87 -7.98
N ALA A 35 25.45 -3.63 -8.24
CA ALA A 35 26.17 -2.73 -9.13
C ALA A 35 27.57 -2.41 -8.64
N LEU A 36 27.73 -2.10 -7.36
CA LEU A 36 29.02 -1.84 -6.73
C LEU A 36 29.92 -3.08 -6.76
N ALA A 37 29.38 -4.27 -6.45
CA ALA A 37 30.10 -5.52 -6.54
C ALA A 37 30.60 -5.79 -7.96
N TYR A 38 29.74 -5.54 -8.97
CA TYR A 38 30.12 -5.69 -10.37
C TYR A 38 31.25 -4.76 -10.79
N VAL A 39 31.20 -3.47 -10.38
CA VAL A 39 32.31 -2.52 -10.62
C VAL A 39 33.60 -2.95 -9.94
N ALA A 40 33.51 -3.43 -8.70
CA ALA A 40 34.68 -3.96 -7.97
C ALA A 40 35.32 -5.15 -8.69
N VAL A 41 34.53 -6.10 -9.20
CA VAL A 41 35.01 -7.22 -10.00
C VAL A 41 35.67 -6.77 -11.29
N LEU A 42 35.09 -5.80 -12.00
CA LEU A 42 35.69 -5.24 -13.22
C LEU A 42 37.00 -4.50 -12.92
N ALA A 43 37.08 -3.77 -11.82
CA ALA A 43 38.28 -3.10 -11.38
C ALA A 43 39.40 -4.12 -11.02
N TRP A 44 39.06 -5.18 -10.31
CA TRP A 44 39.97 -6.27 -9.94
C TRP A 44 40.51 -7.02 -11.16
N ARG A 45 39.62 -7.33 -12.10
CA ARG A 45 40.00 -8.01 -13.37
C ARG A 45 40.79 -7.14 -14.34
N ARG A 46 41.11 -5.88 -14.00
CA ARG A 46 41.78 -4.88 -14.86
C ARG A 46 41.19 -4.77 -16.26
N SER A 47 39.86 -4.94 -16.36
CA SER A 47 39.12 -4.86 -17.62
C SER A 47 39.31 -3.50 -18.30
N PRO A 48 39.50 -3.43 -19.62
CA PRO A 48 39.56 -2.16 -20.35
C PRO A 48 38.24 -1.34 -20.24
N TRP A 49 37.11 -2.02 -20.02
CA TRP A 49 35.78 -1.42 -19.87
C TRP A 49 35.48 -0.80 -18.52
N ARG A 50 36.38 -0.95 -17.52
CA ARG A 50 36.16 -0.48 -16.12
C ARG A 50 35.80 1.01 -16.03
N ARG A 51 36.49 1.86 -16.84
CA ARG A 51 36.24 3.31 -16.84
C ARG A 51 34.86 3.64 -17.43
N THR A 52 34.52 3.05 -18.57
CA THR A 52 33.23 3.27 -19.25
C THR A 52 32.05 2.82 -18.38
N VAL A 53 32.15 1.64 -17.74
CA VAL A 53 31.13 1.13 -16.83
C VAL A 53 31.01 2.00 -15.59
N ALA A 54 32.14 2.40 -14.99
CA ALA A 54 32.12 3.25 -13.81
C ALA A 54 31.52 4.63 -14.10
N THR A 55 31.87 5.26 -15.24
CA THR A 55 31.28 6.55 -15.65
C THR A 55 29.79 6.43 -15.97
N GLY A 56 29.37 5.36 -16.63
CA GLY A 56 27.95 5.10 -16.90
C GLY A 56 27.13 4.93 -15.62
N LEU A 57 27.65 4.15 -14.66
CA LEU A 57 26.99 3.97 -13.37
C LEU A 57 26.96 5.25 -12.51
N ALA A 58 28.04 6.02 -12.53
CA ALA A 58 28.09 7.31 -11.82
C ALA A 58 27.09 8.31 -12.43
N ALA A 59 26.99 8.39 -13.75
CA ALA A 59 26.01 9.24 -14.43
C ALA A 59 24.57 8.79 -14.14
N GLY A 60 24.30 7.47 -14.19
CA GLY A 60 23.00 6.91 -13.85
C GLY A 60 22.60 7.16 -12.39
N ALA A 61 23.53 6.99 -11.45
CA ALA A 61 23.31 7.32 -10.05
C ALA A 61 23.05 8.82 -9.84
N GLY A 62 23.78 9.69 -10.54
CA GLY A 62 23.57 11.14 -10.49
C GLY A 62 22.18 11.53 -10.97
N LEU A 63 21.74 11.02 -12.12
CA LEU A 63 20.40 11.25 -12.64
C LEU A 63 19.30 10.71 -11.69
N TRP A 64 19.53 9.55 -11.10
CA TRP A 64 18.59 8.97 -10.13
C TRP A 64 18.48 9.82 -8.87
N LEU A 65 19.60 10.33 -8.33
CA LEU A 65 19.60 11.23 -7.17
C LEU A 65 18.92 12.57 -7.48
N VAL A 66 19.13 13.13 -8.67
CA VAL A 66 18.42 14.33 -9.14
C VAL A 66 16.92 14.06 -9.24
N GLY A 67 16.52 12.90 -9.77
CA GLY A 67 15.12 12.47 -9.83
C GLY A 67 14.49 12.35 -8.44
N LEU A 68 15.19 11.75 -7.47
CA LEU A 68 14.74 11.68 -6.08
C LEU A 68 14.60 13.07 -5.44
N ALA A 69 15.57 13.94 -5.64
CA ALA A 69 15.52 15.30 -5.12
C ALA A 69 14.36 16.09 -5.75
N ALA A 70 14.13 15.96 -7.05
CA ALA A 70 13.02 16.60 -7.75
C ALA A 70 11.65 16.08 -7.22
N GLN A 71 11.51 14.78 -6.99
CA GLN A 71 10.30 14.20 -6.40
C GLN A 71 10.05 14.72 -4.97
N HIS A 72 11.11 14.89 -4.19
CA HIS A 72 10.99 15.40 -2.82
C HIS A 72 10.61 16.90 -2.81
N TRP A 73 11.04 17.66 -3.80
CA TRP A 73 10.78 19.11 -3.89
C TRP A 73 9.49 19.48 -4.60
N SER A 74 9.04 18.65 -5.53
CA SER A 74 7.88 18.92 -6.40
C SER A 74 6.68 18.02 -6.10
N GLY A 75 6.76 17.16 -5.08
CA GLY A 75 5.66 16.30 -4.67
C GLY A 75 4.45 17.15 -4.27
N PRO A 76 3.23 16.82 -4.72
CA PRO A 76 2.03 17.43 -4.17
C PRO A 76 2.09 17.27 -2.65
N GLY A 77 1.72 18.32 -1.92
CA GLY A 77 1.64 18.28 -0.46
C GLY A 77 0.80 17.07 0.01
N PRO A 78 0.92 16.66 1.27
CA PRO A 78 0.22 15.49 1.77
C PRO A 78 -1.27 15.63 1.51
N THR A 79 -1.85 14.71 0.71
CA THR A 79 -3.29 14.68 0.42
C THR A 79 -4.03 14.42 1.74
N PRO A 80 -4.89 15.35 2.19
CA PRO A 80 -5.63 15.15 3.43
C PRO A 80 -6.77 14.14 3.23
N LEU A 81 -7.31 13.61 4.34
CA LEU A 81 -8.58 12.89 4.33
C LEU A 81 -9.63 13.73 3.60
N PRO A 82 -10.29 13.18 2.57
CA PRO A 82 -11.24 13.95 1.76
C PRO A 82 -12.49 14.31 2.55
N GLN A 83 -13.14 15.42 2.15
CA GLN A 83 -14.44 15.83 2.67
C GLN A 83 -15.52 14.90 2.11
N TRP A 84 -15.62 13.73 2.70
CA TRP A 84 -16.56 12.69 2.33
C TRP A 84 -17.13 12.01 3.57
N GLN A 85 -18.38 11.62 3.48
CA GLN A 85 -19.08 10.81 4.48
C GLN A 85 -19.80 9.65 3.80
N GLY A 86 -19.81 8.51 4.46
CA GLY A 86 -20.51 7.31 4.03
C GLY A 86 -21.41 6.75 5.12
N VAL A 87 -22.41 5.99 4.70
CA VAL A 87 -23.29 5.25 5.59
C VAL A 87 -22.75 3.82 5.72
N ALA A 88 -22.56 3.36 6.92
CA ALA A 88 -22.13 1.99 7.21
C ALA A 88 -23.30 1.00 7.15
N LEU A 89 -23.01 -0.30 7.08
CA LEU A 89 -24.06 -1.33 7.05
C LEU A 89 -24.89 -1.41 8.35
N ASP A 90 -24.39 -0.88 9.46
CA ASP A 90 -25.16 -0.74 10.70
C ASP A 90 -25.98 0.55 10.79
N ALA A 91 -26.08 1.28 9.67
CA ALA A 91 -26.73 2.58 9.52
C ALA A 91 -26.04 3.76 10.20
N SER A 92 -24.87 3.57 10.81
CA SER A 92 -24.07 4.69 11.32
C SER A 92 -23.47 5.50 10.15
N THR A 93 -23.26 6.80 10.38
CA THR A 93 -22.61 7.68 9.40
C THR A 93 -21.18 7.97 9.85
N ILE A 94 -20.22 7.80 8.96
CA ILE A 94 -18.81 8.09 9.20
C ILE A 94 -18.37 9.22 8.28
N ALA A 95 -17.92 10.32 8.86
CA ALA A 95 -17.29 11.43 8.15
C ALA A 95 -15.76 11.26 8.24
N LEU A 96 -15.09 11.11 7.10
CA LEU A 96 -13.63 10.86 7.08
C LEU A 96 -12.81 11.95 7.79
N PRO A 97 -13.14 13.26 7.69
CA PRO A 97 -12.40 14.29 8.41
C PRO A 97 -12.42 14.16 9.93
N GLU A 98 -13.45 13.53 10.51
CA GLU A 98 -13.60 13.32 11.96
C GLU A 98 -12.70 12.20 12.50
N LEU A 99 -12.10 11.39 11.60
CA LEU A 99 -11.20 10.31 11.97
C LEU A 99 -9.76 10.77 12.24
N ARG A 100 -9.48 12.08 12.16
CA ARG A 100 -8.19 12.63 12.56
C ARG A 100 -7.90 12.32 14.03
N GLY A 101 -6.64 12.07 14.34
CA GLY A 101 -6.20 11.66 15.68
C GLY A 101 -5.85 10.18 15.78
N GLN A 102 -6.23 9.38 14.77
CA GLN A 102 -5.85 7.97 14.63
C GLN A 102 -5.48 7.64 13.20
N PRO A 103 -4.60 6.66 12.94
CA PRO A 103 -4.33 6.17 11.61
C PRO A 103 -5.57 5.53 10.98
N VAL A 104 -5.75 5.73 9.66
CA VAL A 104 -6.90 5.20 8.92
C VAL A 104 -6.43 4.43 7.70
N VAL A 105 -6.96 3.24 7.51
CA VAL A 105 -6.80 2.43 6.30
C VAL A 105 -8.14 2.37 5.58
N ILE A 106 -8.20 2.84 4.34
CA ILE A 106 -9.40 2.81 3.51
C ILE A 106 -9.16 1.84 2.35
N ASN A 107 -9.96 0.78 2.30
CA ASN A 107 -9.94 -0.18 1.20
C ASN A 107 -11.15 0.04 0.29
N LEU A 108 -10.91 0.42 -0.97
CA LEU A 108 -11.93 0.53 -2.01
C LEU A 108 -12.10 -0.83 -2.68
N TRP A 109 -13.31 -1.38 -2.65
CA TRP A 109 -13.57 -2.74 -3.08
C TRP A 109 -14.96 -2.94 -3.67
N ALA A 110 -15.21 -4.11 -4.29
CA ALA A 110 -16.53 -4.55 -4.74
C ALA A 110 -16.66 -6.07 -4.61
N THR A 111 -17.91 -6.57 -4.49
CA THR A 111 -18.19 -8.00 -4.34
C THR A 111 -17.83 -8.81 -5.59
N TRP A 112 -17.95 -8.22 -6.77
CA TRP A 112 -17.63 -8.82 -8.06
C TRP A 112 -16.14 -8.80 -8.41
N CYS A 113 -15.29 -8.16 -7.59
CA CYS A 113 -13.86 -8.00 -7.82
C CYS A 113 -13.06 -9.19 -7.23
N PRO A 114 -12.54 -10.13 -8.04
CA PRO A 114 -11.86 -11.31 -7.51
C PRO A 114 -10.62 -11.00 -6.65
N PRO A 115 -9.70 -10.07 -7.02
CA PRO A 115 -8.57 -9.74 -6.16
C PRO A 115 -9.01 -9.07 -4.85
N CYS A 116 -10.09 -8.27 -4.84
CA CYS A 116 -10.65 -7.70 -3.60
C CYS A 116 -11.05 -8.81 -2.62
N ARG A 117 -11.72 -9.84 -3.12
CA ARG A 117 -12.16 -10.98 -2.30
C ARG A 117 -10.99 -11.75 -1.68
N ARG A 118 -9.88 -11.90 -2.42
CA ARG A 118 -8.71 -12.64 -1.93
C ARG A 118 -7.96 -11.91 -0.84
N GLU A 119 -7.94 -10.56 -0.84
CA GLU A 119 -7.23 -9.79 0.18
C GLU A 119 -8.05 -9.59 1.48
N MET A 120 -9.37 -9.84 1.48
CA MET A 120 -10.23 -9.65 2.66
C MET A 120 -9.71 -10.36 3.93
N PRO A 121 -9.25 -11.63 3.88
CA PRO A 121 -8.71 -12.29 5.06
C PRO A 121 -7.48 -11.57 5.64
N VAL A 122 -6.61 -11.04 4.76
CA VAL A 122 -5.39 -10.32 5.15
C VAL A 122 -5.74 -9.01 5.86
N LEU A 123 -6.65 -8.22 5.28
CA LEU A 123 -7.11 -6.96 5.87
C LEU A 123 -7.84 -7.18 7.20
N ARG A 124 -8.68 -8.21 7.30
CA ARG A 124 -9.39 -8.56 8.53
C ARG A 124 -8.44 -8.99 9.65
N GLN A 125 -7.42 -9.78 9.31
CA GLN A 125 -6.40 -10.18 10.28
C GLN A 125 -5.64 -8.94 10.79
N ALA A 126 -5.25 -8.03 9.91
CA ALA A 126 -4.58 -6.79 10.29
C ALA A 126 -5.48 -5.89 11.15
N HIS A 127 -6.76 -5.78 10.84
CA HIS A 127 -7.74 -5.06 11.67
C HIS A 127 -7.76 -5.60 13.11
N ALA A 128 -7.76 -6.93 13.28
CA ALA A 128 -7.74 -7.56 14.60
C ALA A 128 -6.41 -7.34 15.35
N GLN A 129 -5.28 -7.28 14.62
CA GLN A 129 -3.95 -7.12 15.19
C GLN A 129 -3.60 -5.65 15.53
N HIS A 130 -4.25 -4.68 14.89
CA HIS A 130 -3.97 -3.25 15.02
C HIS A 130 -5.21 -2.44 15.47
N PRO A 131 -5.69 -2.64 16.71
CA PRO A 131 -6.90 -1.96 17.20
C PRO A 131 -6.78 -0.44 17.26
N GLN A 132 -5.55 0.11 17.20
CA GLN A 132 -5.26 1.54 17.14
C GLN A 132 -5.44 2.14 15.74
N VAL A 133 -5.61 1.30 14.70
CA VAL A 133 -5.81 1.72 13.31
C VAL A 133 -7.27 1.53 12.93
N ARG A 134 -7.90 2.56 12.41
CA ARG A 134 -9.27 2.44 11.87
C ARG A 134 -9.22 1.85 10.47
N PHE A 135 -9.77 0.66 10.29
CA PHE A 135 -9.94 0.06 8.96
C PHE A 135 -11.35 0.33 8.46
N LEU A 136 -11.48 0.79 7.22
CA LEU A 136 -12.74 1.04 6.56
C LEU A 136 -12.78 0.32 5.22
N TRP A 137 -13.78 -0.52 5.01
CA TRP A 137 -14.08 -1.19 3.76
C TRP A 137 -15.14 -0.42 3.00
N VAL A 138 -14.75 0.40 2.01
CA VAL A 138 -15.67 1.26 1.26
C VAL A 138 -16.05 0.57 -0.05
N ASN A 139 -17.27 0.03 -0.06
CA ASN A 139 -17.80 -0.64 -1.25
C ASN A 139 -18.16 0.37 -2.33
N GLN A 140 -17.75 0.07 -3.56
CA GLN A 140 -17.88 0.95 -4.71
C GLN A 140 -18.98 0.48 -5.67
N GLY A 141 -20.04 1.29 -5.80
CA GLY A 141 -21.05 1.16 -6.86
C GLY A 141 -22.10 0.07 -6.63
N GLU A 142 -22.21 -0.54 -5.45
CA GLU A 142 -23.17 -1.61 -5.18
C GLU A 142 -24.21 -1.20 -4.13
N ALA A 143 -25.39 -1.81 -4.22
CA ALA A 143 -26.48 -1.59 -3.29
C ALA A 143 -26.30 -2.41 -1.97
N PRO A 144 -26.93 -1.98 -0.87
CA PRO A 144 -26.77 -2.62 0.44
C PRO A 144 -27.15 -4.10 0.46
N ASP A 145 -28.19 -4.48 -0.29
CA ASP A 145 -28.69 -5.85 -0.38
C ASP A 145 -27.69 -6.83 -1.02
N VAL A 146 -26.78 -6.35 -1.85
CA VAL A 146 -25.67 -7.11 -2.42
C VAL A 146 -24.49 -7.16 -1.45
N VAL A 147 -24.15 -6.02 -0.82
CA VAL A 147 -22.96 -5.87 0.02
C VAL A 147 -23.11 -6.57 1.37
N GLN A 148 -24.28 -6.44 2.00
CA GLN A 148 -24.52 -6.94 3.36
C GLN A 148 -24.31 -8.45 3.51
N PRO A 149 -24.90 -9.34 2.68
CA PRO A 149 -24.69 -10.77 2.81
C PRO A 149 -23.24 -11.17 2.53
N PHE A 150 -22.58 -10.48 1.60
CA PHE A 150 -21.16 -10.73 1.31
C PHE A 150 -20.27 -10.32 2.49
N ALA A 151 -20.46 -9.12 3.05
CA ALA A 151 -19.70 -8.64 4.21
C ALA A 151 -19.87 -9.57 5.42
N ALA A 152 -21.09 -10.04 5.68
CA ALA A 152 -21.38 -11.01 6.74
C ALA A 152 -20.64 -12.33 6.49
N GLN A 153 -20.66 -12.87 5.26
CA GLN A 153 -19.92 -14.08 4.89
C GLN A 153 -18.41 -13.92 5.07
N GLN A 154 -17.88 -12.74 4.79
CA GLN A 154 -16.47 -12.43 4.98
C GLN A 154 -16.12 -12.09 6.44
N GLY A 155 -17.08 -11.97 7.34
CA GLY A 155 -16.90 -11.60 8.75
C GLY A 155 -16.38 -10.16 8.92
N LEU A 156 -16.79 -9.25 8.04
CA LEU A 156 -16.45 -7.83 8.16
C LEU A 156 -17.38 -7.15 9.18
N PRO A 157 -16.85 -6.28 10.07
CA PRO A 157 -17.68 -5.56 11.02
C PRO A 157 -18.64 -4.59 10.30
N PRO A 158 -19.97 -4.66 10.52
CA PRO A 158 -20.92 -3.79 9.81
C PRO A 158 -20.66 -2.30 9.99
N ALA A 159 -20.14 -1.87 11.15
CA ALA A 159 -19.78 -0.48 11.44
C ALA A 159 -18.56 0.04 10.64
N ASP A 160 -17.79 -0.85 10.01
CA ASP A 160 -16.58 -0.51 9.26
C ASP A 160 -16.77 -0.69 7.75
N VAL A 161 -17.90 -1.25 7.32
CA VAL A 161 -18.23 -1.41 5.89
C VAL A 161 -19.13 -0.27 5.44
N LEU A 162 -18.56 0.63 4.66
CA LEU A 162 -19.23 1.83 4.15
C LEU A 162 -19.73 1.61 2.72
N LEU A 163 -20.86 2.20 2.40
CA LEU A 163 -21.47 2.18 1.07
C LEU A 163 -21.14 3.47 0.32
N ASP A 164 -20.66 3.32 -0.90
CA ASP A 164 -20.43 4.41 -1.86
C ASP A 164 -21.05 4.04 -3.22
N PRO A 165 -22.40 4.06 -3.34
CA PRO A 165 -23.10 3.60 -4.54
C PRO A 165 -22.74 4.37 -5.81
N SER A 166 -22.29 5.60 -5.65
CA SER A 166 -21.87 6.47 -6.77
C SER A 166 -20.38 6.45 -7.04
N SER A 167 -19.59 5.66 -6.27
CA SER A 167 -18.10 5.62 -6.33
C SER A 167 -17.46 7.01 -6.21
N ARG A 168 -18.09 7.88 -5.43
CA ARG A 168 -17.69 9.28 -5.28
C ARG A 168 -16.35 9.39 -4.54
N LEU A 169 -16.12 8.55 -3.54
CA LEU A 169 -14.85 8.56 -2.80
C LEU A 169 -13.67 8.19 -3.71
N GLY A 170 -13.84 7.14 -4.53
CA GLY A 170 -12.85 6.75 -5.52
C GLY A 170 -12.54 7.88 -6.51
N ALA A 171 -13.58 8.60 -6.96
CA ALA A 171 -13.43 9.75 -7.85
C ALA A 171 -12.71 10.94 -7.17
N LEU A 172 -13.07 11.27 -5.92
CA LEU A 172 -12.41 12.33 -5.14
C LEU A 172 -10.93 12.06 -4.89
N LEU A 173 -10.56 10.79 -4.76
CA LEU A 173 -9.18 10.35 -4.54
C LEU A 173 -8.44 10.07 -5.86
N GLU A 174 -9.10 10.26 -7.02
CA GLU A 174 -8.56 9.93 -8.34
C GLU A 174 -8.16 8.45 -8.47
N ARG A 175 -8.88 7.56 -7.78
CA ARG A 175 -8.63 6.10 -7.72
C ARG A 175 -9.85 5.33 -8.19
N ARG A 176 -9.78 4.80 -9.42
CA ARG A 176 -10.89 4.04 -10.05
C ARG A 176 -10.62 2.53 -10.12
N ALA A 177 -9.37 2.12 -9.98
CA ALA A 177 -9.02 0.70 -10.02
C ALA A 177 -9.34 0.01 -8.68
N LEU A 178 -9.82 -1.23 -8.73
CA LEU A 178 -10.12 -2.05 -7.56
C LEU A 178 -9.25 -3.32 -7.55
N PRO A 179 -8.79 -3.75 -6.37
CA PRO A 179 -8.83 -3.01 -5.11
C PRO A 179 -7.84 -1.84 -5.10
N THR A 180 -8.15 -0.82 -4.32
CA THR A 180 -7.17 0.21 -3.96
C THR A 180 -7.24 0.46 -2.46
N THR A 181 -6.10 0.37 -1.79
CA THR A 181 -5.98 0.63 -0.36
C THR A 181 -5.16 1.87 -0.11
N LEU A 182 -5.70 2.77 0.71
CA LEU A 182 -5.10 4.05 1.07
C LEU A 182 -4.77 4.04 2.55
N PHE A 183 -3.60 4.56 2.90
CA PHE A 183 -3.06 4.58 4.25
C PHE A 183 -2.86 6.02 4.69
N PHE A 184 -3.61 6.44 5.70
CA PHE A 184 -3.54 7.79 6.28
C PHE A 184 -2.93 7.71 7.68
N ASN A 185 -2.06 8.66 8.01
CA ASN A 185 -1.53 8.79 9.37
C ASN A 185 -2.56 9.46 10.32
N ALA A 186 -2.20 9.60 11.59
CA ALA A 186 -3.06 10.21 12.61
C ALA A 186 -3.40 11.68 12.31
N GLU A 187 -2.53 12.40 11.61
CA GLU A 187 -2.75 13.77 11.16
C GLU A 187 -3.76 13.85 10.01
N GLY A 188 -4.20 12.70 9.49
CA GLY A 188 -5.09 12.59 8.33
C GLY A 188 -4.41 12.83 7.00
N ALA A 189 -3.09 12.74 6.93
CA ALA A 189 -2.32 12.85 5.69
C ALA A 189 -2.16 11.48 5.02
N LEU A 190 -2.34 11.43 3.70
CA LEU A 190 -2.11 10.23 2.91
C LEU A 190 -0.61 9.92 2.86
N VAL A 191 -0.22 8.75 3.38
CA VAL A 191 1.17 8.29 3.46
C VAL A 191 1.49 7.31 2.33
N ALA A 192 0.55 6.43 2.01
CA ALA A 192 0.75 5.42 0.98
C ALA A 192 -0.56 5.06 0.27
N VAL A 193 -0.42 4.61 -0.97
CA VAL A 193 -1.50 4.03 -1.78
C VAL A 193 -1.02 2.74 -2.39
N ARG A 194 -1.81 1.69 -2.26
CA ARG A 194 -1.62 0.44 -2.97
C ARG A 194 -2.78 0.19 -3.91
N THR A 195 -2.52 0.09 -5.20
CA THR A 195 -3.47 -0.36 -6.21
C THR A 195 -3.16 -1.81 -6.55
N GLY A 196 -4.18 -2.66 -6.54
CA GLY A 196 -4.07 -4.11 -6.67
C GLY A 196 -4.08 -4.83 -5.32
N GLU A 197 -4.12 -6.15 -5.39
CA GLU A 197 -4.21 -7.05 -4.23
C GLU A 197 -3.06 -6.85 -3.24
N LEU A 198 -3.39 -6.85 -1.95
CA LEU A 198 -2.44 -6.80 -0.85
C LEU A 198 -2.07 -8.20 -0.37
N SER A 199 -0.77 -8.46 -0.27
CA SER A 199 -0.25 -9.58 0.51
C SER A 199 -0.01 -9.17 1.97
N PRO A 200 0.16 -10.14 2.91
CA PRO A 200 0.54 -9.83 4.29
C PRO A 200 1.81 -8.95 4.37
N ALA A 201 2.83 -9.24 3.57
CA ALA A 201 4.08 -8.49 3.57
C ALA A 201 3.91 -7.06 3.05
N SER A 202 3.16 -6.86 1.95
CA SER A 202 2.89 -5.52 1.43
C SER A 202 1.99 -4.71 2.35
N LEU A 203 1.03 -5.34 3.03
CA LEU A 203 0.22 -4.67 4.04
C LEU A 203 1.06 -4.23 5.24
N ALA A 204 1.92 -5.12 5.78
CA ALA A 204 2.83 -4.79 6.88
C ALA A 204 3.75 -3.62 6.53
N GLN A 205 4.30 -3.60 5.31
CA GLN A 205 5.13 -2.51 4.80
C GLN A 205 4.41 -1.16 4.83
N HIS A 206 3.13 -1.11 4.42
CA HIS A 206 2.36 0.13 4.36
C HIS A 206 1.77 0.53 5.71
N LEU A 207 1.54 -0.41 6.62
CA LEU A 207 1.10 -0.14 7.99
C LEU A 207 2.22 0.44 8.85
N ALA A 208 3.46 -0.03 8.69
CA ALA A 208 4.58 0.38 9.52
C ALA A 208 4.72 1.91 9.67
N PRO A 209 4.68 2.73 8.58
CA PRO A 209 4.83 4.19 8.69
C PRO A 209 3.69 4.91 9.41
N ILE A 210 2.47 4.31 9.46
CA ILE A 210 1.31 4.94 10.09
C ILE A 210 1.07 4.48 11.52
N VAL A 211 1.62 3.31 11.90
CA VAL A 211 1.50 2.71 13.25
C VAL A 211 2.64 3.15 14.15
N GLN A 212 3.85 3.28 13.59
CA GLN A 212 5.02 3.77 14.31
C GLN A 212 4.96 5.29 14.37
N LYS A 213 4.38 5.83 15.47
CA LYS A 213 4.57 7.23 15.81
C LYS A 213 5.85 7.35 16.63
N PRO A 214 6.71 8.36 16.34
CA PRO A 214 7.84 8.69 17.22
C PRO A 214 7.35 9.15 18.60
#